data_d0cb2af277a9c982454e8fb8eb27d253
#
_entry.id   d0cb2af277a9c982454e8fb8eb27d253
#
_cell.length_a   1.000
_cell.length_b   1.000
_cell.length_c   1.000
_cell.angle_alpha   90.00
_cell.angle_beta   90.00
_cell.angle_gamma   90.00
#
_symmetry.space_group_name_H-M   'P 1'
#
loop_
_entity.id
_entity.type
_entity.pdbx_description
1 polymer ?
#
loop_
_entity_poly.entity_id
_entity_poly.type
_entity_poly.pdbx_seq_one_letter_code
_entity_poly.pdbx_strand_id
1 'polypeptide(L)'
;KEKLTIEKIAAELSVSDLTIKKDLKILREEIKRKELELYFDKKKGFILTGEEDVIRQKQLSYFINYRVGYSWNSDDTNVCFDFLDLEINKILRKYIEDVDVDYLNKYIGTLSNKLNKVISNEAHEVLVLYMILMIKRMKNGNYIDVNKVFNEYLLQTGEYEVISSSIDSIEAKYGVTIHKNEVLKIV
;
A
#
# COMPACT_ATOMS: atom_id res chain seq x y z
N LYS A 1 -1.53 1.32 -19.70
CA LYS A 1 -0.53 0.78 -18.76
C LYS A 1 0.60 0.11 -19.52
N GLU A 2 1.82 0.44 -19.17
CA GLU A 2 2.99 -0.17 -19.79
C GLU A 2 3.14 -1.63 -19.35
N LYS A 3 3.41 -2.54 -20.30
CA LYS A 3 3.55 -3.97 -20.04
C LYS A 3 4.83 -4.23 -19.24
N LEU A 4 4.73 -4.84 -18.06
CA LEU A 4 5.87 -5.22 -17.24
C LEU A 4 6.44 -6.56 -17.75
N THR A 5 7.69 -6.55 -18.26
CA THR A 5 8.40 -7.72 -18.78
C THR A 5 9.71 -7.93 -18.04
N ILE A 6 10.36 -9.09 -18.24
CA ILE A 6 11.67 -9.41 -17.63
C ILE A 6 12.69 -8.36 -18.04
N GLU A 7 12.76 -8.02 -19.33
CA GLU A 7 13.72 -7.06 -19.88
C GLU A 7 13.55 -5.67 -19.26
N LYS A 8 12.29 -5.23 -19.05
CA LYS A 8 12.02 -3.94 -18.39
C LYS A 8 12.41 -3.94 -16.93
N ILE A 9 12.09 -5.00 -16.19
CA ILE A 9 12.48 -5.13 -14.79
C ILE A 9 14.01 -5.15 -14.68
N ALA A 10 14.67 -5.92 -15.54
CA ALA A 10 16.14 -6.03 -15.59
C ALA A 10 16.80 -4.66 -15.85
N ALA A 11 16.27 -3.90 -16.84
CA ALA A 11 16.75 -2.57 -17.17
C ALA A 11 16.53 -1.57 -16.01
N GLU A 12 15.35 -1.59 -15.38
CA GLU A 12 15.02 -0.68 -14.27
C GLU A 12 15.86 -0.96 -13.02
N LEU A 13 16.18 -2.24 -12.75
CA LEU A 13 17.01 -2.67 -11.62
C LEU A 13 18.52 -2.76 -11.95
N SER A 14 18.92 -2.46 -13.19
CA SER A 14 20.31 -2.55 -13.66
C SER A 14 20.94 -3.93 -13.41
N VAL A 15 20.19 -5.00 -13.65
CA VAL A 15 20.62 -6.39 -13.50
C VAL A 15 20.36 -7.21 -14.78
N SER A 16 20.87 -8.45 -14.83
CA SER A 16 20.65 -9.33 -15.97
C SER A 16 19.23 -9.96 -15.95
N ASP A 17 18.71 -10.31 -17.15
CA ASP A 17 17.47 -11.08 -17.28
C ASP A 17 17.53 -12.41 -16.51
N LEU A 18 18.73 -13.02 -16.43
CA LEU A 18 18.92 -14.26 -15.69
C LEU A 18 18.74 -14.05 -14.19
N THR A 19 19.20 -12.92 -13.66
CA THR A 19 18.99 -12.52 -12.27
C THR A 19 17.50 -12.41 -12.00
N ILE A 20 16.78 -11.65 -12.84
CA ILE A 20 15.32 -11.48 -12.69
C ILE A 20 14.57 -12.82 -12.75
N LYS A 21 14.96 -13.74 -13.65
CA LYS A 21 14.34 -15.08 -13.72
C LYS A 21 14.53 -15.87 -12.41
N LYS A 22 15.72 -15.79 -11.79
CA LYS A 22 15.99 -16.44 -10.50
C LYS A 22 15.15 -15.80 -9.39
N ASP A 23 15.13 -14.48 -9.32
CA ASP A 23 14.38 -13.74 -8.29
C ASP A 23 12.87 -13.98 -8.41
N LEU A 24 12.33 -14.00 -9.63
CA LEU A 24 10.93 -14.34 -9.89
C LEU A 24 10.58 -15.77 -9.46
N LYS A 25 11.52 -16.71 -9.56
CA LYS A 25 11.30 -18.07 -9.05
C LYS A 25 11.16 -18.07 -7.53
N ILE A 26 12.07 -17.41 -6.83
CA ILE A 26 12.04 -17.27 -5.37
C ILE A 26 10.75 -16.57 -4.92
N LEU A 27 10.41 -15.44 -5.57
CA LEU A 27 9.21 -14.69 -5.29
C LEU A 27 7.93 -15.53 -5.45
N ARG A 28 7.84 -16.32 -6.53
CA ARG A 28 6.69 -17.20 -6.75
C ARG A 28 6.52 -18.24 -5.66
N GLU A 29 7.61 -18.84 -5.19
CA GLU A 29 7.58 -19.81 -4.09
C GLU A 29 7.16 -19.15 -2.77
N GLU A 30 7.62 -17.93 -2.52
CA GLU A 30 7.26 -17.17 -1.33
C GLU A 30 5.78 -16.77 -1.31
N ILE A 31 5.27 -16.18 -2.41
CA ILE A 31 3.89 -15.70 -2.45
C ILE A 31 2.87 -16.83 -2.51
N LYS A 32 3.23 -17.98 -3.09
CA LYS A 32 2.36 -19.16 -3.14
C LYS A 32 1.94 -19.64 -1.74
N ARG A 33 2.82 -19.48 -0.74
CA ARG A 33 2.50 -19.81 0.67
C ARG A 33 1.40 -18.92 1.26
N LYS A 34 1.04 -17.83 0.58
CA LYS A 34 -0.01 -16.88 0.94
C LYS A 34 -1.21 -16.95 -0.03
N GLU A 35 -1.33 -18.05 -0.79
CA GLU A 35 -2.39 -18.24 -1.77
C GLU A 35 -2.41 -17.13 -2.86
N LEU A 36 -1.24 -16.55 -3.12
CA LEU A 36 -1.02 -15.59 -4.20
C LEU A 36 -0.34 -16.27 -5.38
N GLU A 37 -0.67 -15.84 -6.58
CA GLU A 37 -0.07 -16.35 -7.82
C GLU A 37 0.48 -15.21 -8.68
N LEU A 38 1.71 -15.38 -9.18
CA LEU A 38 2.35 -14.48 -10.12
C LEU A 38 2.54 -15.20 -11.47
N TYR A 39 1.83 -14.77 -12.47
CA TYR A 39 1.95 -15.32 -13.83
C TYR A 39 2.24 -14.23 -14.86
N PHE A 40 2.64 -14.67 -16.07
CA PHE A 40 2.92 -13.77 -17.17
C PHE A 40 1.83 -13.88 -18.25
N ASP A 41 1.14 -12.76 -18.46
CA ASP A 41 0.19 -12.60 -19.55
C ASP A 41 0.88 -11.97 -20.77
N LYS A 42 0.65 -12.53 -21.97
CA LYS A 42 1.30 -12.04 -23.20
C LYS A 42 0.94 -10.59 -23.56
N LYS A 43 -0.24 -10.10 -23.14
CA LYS A 43 -0.71 -8.74 -23.44
C LYS A 43 -0.39 -7.77 -22.30
N LYS A 44 -0.55 -8.19 -21.05
CA LYS A 44 -0.49 -7.33 -19.85
C LYS A 44 0.86 -7.38 -19.11
N GLY A 45 1.71 -8.40 -19.36
CA GLY A 45 2.95 -8.63 -18.63
C GLY A 45 2.74 -9.44 -17.35
N PHE A 46 3.57 -9.23 -16.34
CA PHE A 46 3.40 -9.91 -15.05
C PHE A 46 2.15 -9.44 -14.32
N ILE A 47 1.37 -10.40 -13.84
CA ILE A 47 0.12 -10.19 -13.10
C ILE A 47 0.19 -10.96 -11.79
N LEU A 48 -0.10 -10.29 -10.69
CA LEU A 48 -0.27 -10.87 -9.37
C LEU A 48 -1.77 -11.04 -9.11
N THR A 49 -2.19 -12.25 -8.75
CA THR A 49 -3.57 -12.59 -8.40
C THR A 49 -3.67 -13.23 -7.04
N GLY A 50 -4.85 -13.19 -6.46
CA GLY A 50 -5.19 -13.67 -5.14
C GLY A 50 -6.15 -12.72 -4.46
N GLU A 51 -6.41 -12.95 -3.18
CA GLU A 51 -7.24 -12.05 -2.39
C GLU A 51 -6.62 -10.67 -2.24
N GLU A 52 -7.38 -9.63 -2.51
CA GLU A 52 -6.89 -8.25 -2.57
C GLU A 52 -6.29 -7.77 -1.24
N ASP A 53 -6.90 -8.12 -0.12
CA ASP A 53 -6.35 -7.76 1.19
C ASP A 53 -5.03 -8.47 1.49
N VAL A 54 -4.86 -9.72 1.04
CA VAL A 54 -3.60 -10.46 1.17
C VAL A 54 -2.52 -9.83 0.29
N ILE A 55 -2.87 -9.42 -0.94
CA ILE A 55 -1.96 -8.69 -1.83
C ILE A 55 -1.48 -7.39 -1.16
N ARG A 56 -2.41 -6.59 -0.62
CA ARG A 56 -2.07 -5.32 0.04
C ARG A 56 -1.22 -5.52 1.30
N GLN A 57 -1.58 -6.50 2.14
CA GLN A 57 -0.77 -6.82 3.32
C GLN A 57 0.65 -7.22 2.95
N LYS A 58 0.81 -8.01 1.89
CA LYS A 58 2.13 -8.41 1.41
C LYS A 58 2.93 -7.23 0.86
N GLN A 59 2.30 -6.37 0.06
CA GLN A 59 2.93 -5.15 -0.44
C GLN A 59 3.34 -4.22 0.71
N LEU A 60 2.44 -4.01 1.69
CA LEU A 60 2.73 -3.20 2.87
C LEU A 60 3.91 -3.77 3.67
N SER A 61 3.95 -5.10 3.85
CA SER A 61 5.07 -5.74 4.56
C SER A 61 6.41 -5.52 3.86
N TYR A 62 6.45 -5.53 2.54
CA TYR A 62 7.66 -5.17 1.80
C TYR A 62 8.06 -3.71 2.03
N PHE A 63 7.13 -2.77 1.92
CA PHE A 63 7.42 -1.36 2.16
C PHE A 63 7.96 -1.11 3.58
N ILE A 64 7.36 -1.73 4.59
CA ILE A 64 7.82 -1.63 5.99
C ILE A 64 9.22 -2.25 6.16
N ASN A 65 9.47 -3.44 5.60
CA ASN A 65 10.75 -4.13 5.74
C ASN A 65 11.90 -3.40 5.05
N TYR A 66 11.65 -2.76 3.90
CA TYR A 66 12.65 -1.92 3.25
C TYR A 66 12.98 -0.66 4.04
N ARG A 67 12.04 -0.20 4.87
CA ARG A 67 12.24 0.92 5.78
C ARG A 67 13.17 0.59 6.95
N VAL A 68 13.07 -0.60 7.52
CA VAL A 68 13.79 -1.01 8.76
C VAL A 68 15.32 -1.01 8.60
N GLY A 69 15.84 -0.92 7.38
CA GLY A 69 17.28 -0.79 7.11
C GLY A 69 17.89 0.58 7.45
N TYR A 70 17.11 1.59 7.89
CA TYR A 70 17.57 2.95 8.16
C TYR A 70 17.22 3.44 9.56
N SER A 71 18.27 3.93 10.27
CA SER A 71 18.16 4.50 11.60
C SER A 71 17.40 5.83 11.57
N TRP A 72 16.45 5.98 12.48
CA TRP A 72 15.75 7.19 12.80
C TRP A 72 16.68 8.27 13.35
N ASN A 73 16.66 9.45 12.73
CA ASN A 73 17.06 10.67 13.43
C ASN A 73 15.80 11.31 14.00
N SER A 74 15.72 11.32 15.32
CA SER A 74 14.54 11.61 16.15
C SER A 74 14.14 13.09 16.27
N ASP A 75 14.72 14.01 15.50
CA ASP A 75 14.61 15.44 15.82
C ASP A 75 13.71 16.28 14.87
N ASP A 76 13.08 15.69 13.86
CA ASP A 76 12.18 16.42 12.96
C ASP A 76 10.74 15.97 13.11
N THR A 77 9.89 16.88 13.65
CA THR A 77 8.43 16.70 13.76
C THR A 77 7.70 16.76 12.40
N ASN A 78 8.39 16.93 11.32
CA ASN A 78 7.90 16.73 9.97
C ASN A 78 8.17 15.30 9.56
N VAL A 79 7.11 14.48 9.49
CA VAL A 79 7.15 13.17 8.85
C VAL A 79 7.40 13.37 7.36
N CYS A 80 8.60 13.80 7.04
CA CYS A 80 9.19 13.62 5.73
C CYS A 80 9.48 12.13 5.62
N PHE A 81 8.94 11.49 4.60
CA PHE A 81 9.42 10.19 4.19
C PHE A 81 10.89 10.32 3.77
N ASP A 82 11.81 10.37 4.74
CA ASP A 82 13.26 10.27 4.52
C ASP A 82 13.70 8.89 3.99
N PHE A 83 12.72 8.12 3.53
CA PHE A 83 12.90 6.90 2.77
C PHE A 83 13.80 7.04 1.55
N LEU A 84 14.32 8.19 1.28
CA LEU A 84 14.41 8.65 -0.09
C LEU A 84 15.84 8.67 -0.65
N ASP A 85 16.83 8.06 -0.02
CA ASP A 85 18.21 8.16 -0.51
C ASP A 85 18.79 6.95 -1.26
N LEU A 86 18.05 5.87 -1.50
CA LEU A 86 18.54 4.71 -2.24
C LEU A 86 17.76 4.41 -3.52
N GLU A 87 18.34 3.56 -4.38
CA GLU A 87 17.72 3.11 -5.66
C GLU A 87 16.30 2.56 -5.49
N ILE A 88 16.05 1.83 -4.39
CA ILE A 88 14.71 1.33 -4.00
C ILE A 88 13.72 2.48 -3.82
N ASN A 89 14.19 3.61 -3.36
CA ASN A 89 13.37 4.79 -3.12
C ASN A 89 12.91 5.46 -4.41
N LYS A 90 13.66 5.35 -5.49
CA LYS A 90 13.21 5.82 -6.81
C LYS A 90 11.97 5.06 -7.26
N ILE A 91 11.93 3.76 -7.04
CA ILE A 91 10.78 2.90 -7.38
C ILE A 91 9.58 3.27 -6.50
N LEU A 92 9.78 3.45 -5.20
CA LEU A 92 8.72 3.87 -4.29
C LEU A 92 8.22 5.29 -4.60
N ARG A 93 9.12 6.25 -4.85
CA ARG A 93 8.73 7.61 -5.29
C ARG A 93 7.86 7.57 -6.52
N LYS A 94 8.29 6.87 -7.57
CA LYS A 94 7.51 6.68 -8.79
C LYS A 94 6.17 5.98 -8.52
N TYR A 95 6.14 5.07 -7.55
CA TYR A 95 4.90 4.42 -7.15
C TYR A 95 3.93 5.37 -6.47
N ILE A 96 4.39 6.32 -5.67
CA ILE A 96 3.55 7.23 -4.87
C ILE A 96 3.37 8.63 -5.50
N GLU A 97 4.05 8.96 -6.60
CA GLU A 97 4.11 10.31 -7.17
C GLU A 97 2.75 10.95 -7.52
N ASP A 98 1.72 10.12 -7.80
CA ASP A 98 0.37 10.55 -8.12
C ASP A 98 -0.57 10.56 -6.89
N VAL A 99 -0.02 10.38 -5.68
CA VAL A 99 -0.75 10.43 -4.41
C VAL A 99 -0.25 11.60 -3.58
N ASP A 100 -1.16 12.45 -3.16
CA ASP A 100 -0.87 13.59 -2.29
C ASP A 100 -0.66 13.10 -0.85
N VAL A 101 0.61 12.82 -0.51
CA VAL A 101 1.01 12.29 0.80
C VAL A 101 0.71 13.29 1.93
N ASP A 102 0.91 14.59 1.68
CA ASP A 102 0.62 15.64 2.67
C ASP A 102 -0.86 15.70 3.01
N TYR A 103 -1.72 15.48 2.01
CA TYR A 103 -3.16 15.37 2.24
C TYR A 103 -3.50 14.17 3.13
N LEU A 104 -2.91 13.01 2.89
CA LEU A 104 -3.12 11.83 3.72
C LEU A 104 -2.62 12.02 5.15
N ASN A 105 -1.45 12.64 5.32
CA ASN A 105 -0.91 13.00 6.64
C ASN A 105 -1.90 13.89 7.42
N LYS A 106 -2.44 14.93 6.78
CA LYS A 106 -3.44 15.82 7.39
C LYS A 106 -4.74 15.10 7.68
N TYR A 107 -5.18 14.21 6.80
CA TYR A 107 -6.37 13.41 6.99
C TYR A 107 -6.25 12.52 8.25
N ILE A 108 -5.16 11.76 8.40
CA ILE A 108 -4.92 10.90 9.56
C ILE A 108 -4.80 11.75 10.84
N GLY A 109 -4.11 12.90 10.80
CA GLY A 109 -4.06 13.84 11.92
C GLY A 109 -5.44 14.33 12.34
N THR A 110 -6.34 14.58 11.37
CA THR A 110 -7.74 14.95 11.65
C THR A 110 -8.52 13.80 12.31
N LEU A 111 -8.31 12.55 11.86
CA LEU A 111 -8.90 11.37 12.50
C LEU A 111 -8.43 11.21 13.94
N SER A 112 -7.12 11.33 14.19
CA SER A 112 -6.51 11.29 15.51
C SER A 112 -7.17 12.30 16.47
N ASN A 113 -7.34 13.54 16.02
CA ASN A 113 -7.99 14.61 16.79
C ASN A 113 -9.47 14.30 17.06
N LYS A 114 -10.23 13.86 16.06
CA LYS A 114 -11.65 13.51 16.21
C LYS A 114 -11.86 12.35 17.20
N LEU A 115 -10.95 11.39 17.20
CA LEU A 115 -10.96 10.24 18.10
C LEU A 115 -10.41 10.55 19.49
N ASN A 116 -9.80 11.74 19.66
CA ASN A 116 -9.04 12.08 20.88
C ASN A 116 -8.01 11.00 21.25
N LYS A 117 -7.32 10.44 20.22
CA LYS A 117 -6.31 9.40 20.36
C LYS A 117 -4.98 9.88 19.80
N VAL A 118 -3.90 9.53 20.49
CA VAL A 118 -2.55 9.76 20.00
C VAL A 118 -2.13 8.52 19.18
N ILE A 119 -1.80 8.73 17.91
CA ILE A 119 -1.24 7.70 17.03
C ILE A 119 0.28 7.83 17.09
N SER A 120 0.99 6.73 17.33
CA SER A 120 2.46 6.75 17.28
C SER A 120 2.95 7.09 15.87
N ASN A 121 4.17 7.62 15.74
CA ASN A 121 4.73 7.95 14.44
C ASN A 121 4.78 6.72 13.52
N GLU A 122 5.14 5.55 14.05
CA GLU A 122 5.18 4.29 13.31
C GLU A 122 3.80 3.88 12.79
N ALA A 123 2.77 3.97 13.65
CA ALA A 123 1.40 3.64 13.26
C ALA A 123 0.87 4.63 12.22
N HIS A 124 1.18 5.92 12.38
CA HIS A 124 0.82 6.96 11.42
C HIS A 124 1.39 6.65 10.03
N GLU A 125 2.68 6.34 9.95
CA GLU A 125 3.34 6.02 8.68
C GLU A 125 2.78 4.74 8.05
N VAL A 126 2.53 3.70 8.85
CA VAL A 126 1.92 2.46 8.35
C VAL A 126 0.54 2.74 7.77
N LEU A 127 -0.27 3.58 8.42
CA LEU A 127 -1.57 4.00 7.91
C LEU A 127 -1.46 4.79 6.61
N VAL A 128 -0.53 5.75 6.52
CA VAL A 128 -0.29 6.50 5.27
C VAL A 128 0.09 5.56 4.14
N LEU A 129 1.05 4.65 4.37
CA LEU A 129 1.47 3.67 3.37
C LEU A 129 0.31 2.75 2.95
N TYR A 130 -0.49 2.29 3.92
CA TYR A 130 -1.66 1.47 3.60
C TYR A 130 -2.68 2.24 2.75
N MET A 131 -2.99 3.49 3.08
CA MET A 131 -3.91 4.33 2.31
C MET A 131 -3.38 4.60 0.89
N ILE A 132 -2.08 4.82 0.72
CA ILE A 132 -1.46 4.93 -0.60
C ILE A 132 -1.70 3.66 -1.42
N LEU A 133 -1.39 2.49 -0.84
CA LEU A 133 -1.61 1.19 -1.49
C LEU A 133 -3.08 1.00 -1.85
N MET A 134 -3.99 1.24 -0.92
CA MET A 134 -5.43 1.15 -1.11
C MET A 134 -5.88 2.00 -2.30
N ILE A 135 -5.57 3.30 -2.30
CA ILE A 135 -5.94 4.24 -3.37
C ILE A 135 -5.40 3.78 -4.73
N LYS A 136 -4.11 3.41 -4.80
CA LYS A 136 -3.47 2.94 -6.04
C LYS A 136 -4.12 1.66 -6.57
N ARG A 137 -4.45 0.73 -5.69
CA ARG A 137 -5.10 -0.52 -6.06
C ARG A 137 -6.51 -0.29 -6.55
N MET A 138 -7.29 0.55 -5.85
CA MET A 138 -8.66 0.90 -6.22
C MET A 138 -8.73 1.67 -7.54
N LYS A 139 -7.83 2.63 -7.80
CA LYS A 139 -7.71 3.30 -9.11
C LYS A 139 -7.46 2.32 -10.26
N ASN A 140 -6.95 1.14 -9.97
CA ASN A 140 -6.74 0.06 -10.93
C ASN A 140 -7.87 -0.98 -10.94
N GLY A 141 -9.00 -0.72 -10.25
CA GLY A 141 -10.15 -1.60 -10.19
C GLY A 141 -9.97 -2.80 -9.26
N ASN A 142 -8.99 -2.77 -8.36
CA ASN A 142 -8.77 -3.85 -7.39
C ASN A 142 -9.35 -3.43 -6.04
N TYR A 143 -10.43 -4.08 -5.64
CA TYR A 143 -11.17 -3.83 -4.40
C TYR A 143 -11.15 -5.08 -3.53
N ILE A 144 -11.20 -4.89 -2.21
CA ILE A 144 -11.46 -5.98 -1.28
C ILE A 144 -12.88 -6.50 -1.52
N ASP A 145 -13.05 -7.83 -1.55
CA ASP A 145 -14.37 -8.43 -1.77
C ASP A 145 -15.37 -7.92 -0.72
N VAL A 146 -16.47 -7.34 -1.21
CA VAL A 146 -17.53 -6.79 -0.36
C VAL A 146 -18.26 -7.87 0.46
N ASN A 147 -18.21 -9.13 -0.01
CA ASN A 147 -18.79 -10.28 0.67
C ASN A 147 -17.85 -10.91 1.71
N LYS A 148 -16.59 -10.46 1.78
CA LYS A 148 -15.64 -10.95 2.77
C LYS A 148 -16.10 -10.54 4.16
N VAL A 149 -16.23 -11.55 5.03
CA VAL A 149 -16.61 -11.32 6.42
C VAL A 149 -15.35 -10.93 7.21
N PHE A 150 -15.33 -9.71 7.70
CA PHE A 150 -14.38 -9.24 8.69
C PHE A 150 -15.00 -9.28 10.09
N ASN A 151 -14.21 -8.93 11.10
CA ASN A 151 -14.71 -8.85 12.46
C ASN A 151 -15.81 -7.77 12.56
N GLU A 152 -17.06 -8.19 12.69
CA GLU A 152 -18.22 -7.31 12.78
C GLU A 152 -18.19 -6.39 14.01
N TYR A 153 -17.43 -6.76 15.05
CA TYR A 153 -17.24 -5.92 16.22
C TYR A 153 -16.64 -4.55 15.83
N LEU A 154 -15.77 -4.50 14.83
CA LEU A 154 -15.17 -3.26 14.36
C LEU A 154 -16.21 -2.25 13.84
N LEU A 155 -17.35 -2.71 13.32
CA LEU A 155 -18.43 -1.85 12.85
C LEU A 155 -19.09 -1.03 13.98
N GLN A 156 -18.91 -1.44 15.23
CA GLN A 156 -19.51 -0.80 16.42
C GLN A 156 -18.50 0.11 17.13
N THR A 157 -17.30 0.27 16.57
CA THR A 157 -16.26 1.10 17.17
C THR A 157 -16.41 2.57 16.78
N GLY A 158 -15.98 3.47 17.68
CA GLY A 158 -15.92 4.90 17.37
C GLY A 158 -14.97 5.21 16.21
N GLU A 159 -13.92 4.40 16.04
CA GLU A 159 -12.99 4.50 14.91
C GLU A 159 -13.71 4.29 13.58
N TYR A 160 -14.53 3.25 13.49
CA TYR A 160 -15.30 2.98 12.28
C TYR A 160 -16.26 4.14 11.97
N GLU A 161 -16.98 4.64 12.96
CA GLU A 161 -17.91 5.77 12.80
C GLU A 161 -17.19 7.02 12.29
N VAL A 162 -16.07 7.40 12.94
CA VAL A 162 -15.30 8.59 12.56
C VAL A 162 -14.70 8.47 11.17
N ILE A 163 -14.12 7.31 10.82
CA ILE A 163 -13.53 7.09 9.50
C ILE A 163 -14.64 7.09 8.43
N SER A 164 -15.72 6.34 8.65
CA SER A 164 -16.85 6.28 7.70
C SER A 164 -17.46 7.66 7.42
N SER A 165 -17.58 8.51 8.45
CA SER A 165 -18.14 9.85 8.29
C SER A 165 -17.21 10.85 7.58
N SER A 166 -15.97 10.51 7.38
CA SER A 166 -14.95 11.39 6.77
C SER A 166 -14.38 10.87 5.45
N ILE A 167 -14.71 9.62 5.08
CA ILE A 167 -14.10 8.93 3.93
C ILE A 167 -14.44 9.59 2.59
N ASP A 168 -15.59 10.27 2.49
CA ASP A 168 -16.05 10.98 1.28
C ASP A 168 -15.00 11.97 0.77
N SER A 169 -14.20 12.54 1.67
CA SER A 169 -13.13 13.47 1.30
C SER A 169 -11.99 12.77 0.55
N ILE A 170 -11.70 11.52 0.87
CA ILE A 170 -10.74 10.66 0.15
C ILE A 170 -11.33 10.24 -1.19
N GLU A 171 -12.60 9.82 -1.21
CA GLU A 171 -13.30 9.44 -2.45
C GLU A 171 -13.30 10.59 -3.47
N ALA A 172 -13.69 11.79 -3.03
CA ALA A 172 -13.72 12.99 -3.87
C ALA A 172 -12.30 13.38 -4.36
N LYS A 173 -11.28 13.32 -3.50
CA LYS A 173 -9.90 13.69 -3.84
C LYS A 173 -9.30 12.77 -4.89
N TYR A 174 -9.55 11.46 -4.78
CA TYR A 174 -8.85 10.45 -5.60
C TYR A 174 -9.72 9.79 -6.66
N GLY A 175 -11.03 10.08 -6.69
CA GLY A 175 -11.96 9.51 -7.66
C GLY A 175 -12.15 8.00 -7.50
N VAL A 176 -12.22 7.53 -6.27
CA VAL A 176 -12.44 6.11 -5.91
C VAL A 176 -13.71 5.97 -5.08
N THR A 177 -14.27 4.77 -5.01
CA THR A 177 -15.40 4.45 -4.13
C THR A 177 -14.94 3.51 -3.05
N ILE A 178 -15.10 3.89 -1.78
CA ILE A 178 -14.56 3.17 -0.62
C ILE A 178 -15.69 2.42 0.09
N HIS A 179 -15.76 1.11 -0.13
CA HIS A 179 -16.75 0.26 0.49
C HIS A 179 -16.44 -0.04 1.96
N LYS A 180 -17.46 -0.53 2.68
CA LYS A 180 -17.38 -0.92 4.10
C LYS A 180 -16.10 -1.73 4.43
N ASN A 181 -15.78 -2.73 3.62
CA ASN A 181 -14.62 -3.58 3.86
C ASN A 181 -13.27 -2.87 3.69
N GLU A 182 -13.21 -1.83 2.88
CA GLU A 182 -12.03 -0.95 2.79
C GLU A 182 -11.85 -0.12 4.05
N VAL A 183 -12.97 0.45 4.59
CA VAL A 183 -12.96 1.20 5.85
C VAL A 183 -12.49 0.31 7.01
N LEU A 184 -12.98 -0.94 7.09
CA LEU A 184 -12.59 -1.89 8.14
C LEU A 184 -11.10 -2.24 8.15
N LYS A 185 -10.37 -1.95 7.10
CA LYS A 185 -8.91 -2.13 7.03
C LYS A 185 -8.12 -0.91 7.51
N ILE A 186 -8.79 0.22 7.66
CA ILE A 186 -8.20 1.45 8.21
C ILE A 186 -8.44 1.53 9.73
N VAL A 187 -9.54 0.92 10.22
CA VAL A 187 -9.88 0.76 11.63
C VAL A 187 -8.89 -0.14 12.36
#